data_bf811421ecef64c3f52994cca1b1fae0
#
_entry.id   bf811421ecef64c3f52994cca1b1fae0
#
_cell.length_a   1.000
_cell.length_b   1.000
_cell.length_c   1.000
_cell.angle_alpha   90.00
_cell.angle_beta   90.00
_cell.angle_gamma   90.00
#
_symmetry.space_group_name_H-M   'P 1'
#
loop_
_entity.id
_entity.type
_entity.pdbx_description
1 polymer ?
#
loop_
_entity_poly.entity_id
_entity_poly.type
_entity_poly.pdbx_seq_one_letter_code
_entity_poly.pdbx_strand_id
1 'polypeptide(L)'
;MKNMLEKLNFDVIYGVDSTRADMYEIIEEFIKNAELYSVILVYYAGHGVQIDGENYLVPIDCRYNPSKAIFIATSLVGINAIIDYMNGHPEKINIMILDACRSNPGFSRDIVGSGLAEVRAGSGTIIAFATSPNKSAGGAADEKGNGFYTQCLLQHIASPNIKIEDMFKAVRNDVVALTSNEQIPWENTSLNSDFYFNTMTQDEINESIYQRIRNNYCAEELLNLSKLYGYSISDVMRIYQRQKSEKPGGIYIKDTEAFEQYILEQILQLGFRLENYRWIYKDMPVIMGEFYHNYQNIVKK
;
A
#
# COMPACT_ATOMS: atom_id res chain seq x y z
N MET A 1 -0.41 2.76 -9.61
CA MET A 1 -1.16 3.61 -8.65
C MET A 1 -2.43 4.20 -9.25
N LYS A 2 -2.41 4.89 -10.40
CA LYS A 2 -3.61 5.49 -11.04
C LYS A 2 -4.85 4.58 -10.99
N ASN A 3 -4.78 3.41 -11.64
CA ASN A 3 -5.92 2.48 -11.72
C ASN A 3 -6.44 2.01 -10.34
N MET A 4 -5.60 2.01 -9.32
CA MET A 4 -5.99 1.67 -7.96
C MET A 4 -6.77 2.82 -7.32
N LEU A 5 -6.30 4.05 -7.46
CA LEU A 5 -7.00 5.23 -6.93
C LEU A 5 -8.36 5.44 -7.62
N GLU A 6 -8.43 5.25 -8.94
CA GLU A 6 -9.72 5.28 -9.68
C GLU A 6 -10.71 4.24 -9.17
N LYS A 7 -10.25 3.00 -8.84
CA LYS A 7 -11.09 1.96 -8.21
C LYS A 7 -11.55 2.33 -6.80
N LEU A 8 -10.80 3.19 -6.12
CA LEU A 8 -11.14 3.72 -4.81
C LEU A 8 -11.94 5.04 -4.89
N ASN A 9 -12.51 5.34 -6.06
CA ASN A 9 -13.36 6.49 -6.36
C ASN A 9 -12.65 7.86 -6.26
N PHE A 10 -11.34 7.91 -6.52
CA PHE A 10 -10.63 9.17 -6.70
C PHE A 10 -10.73 9.63 -8.17
N ASP A 11 -10.95 10.92 -8.37
CA ASP A 11 -10.73 11.58 -9.65
C ASP A 11 -9.23 11.85 -9.80
N VAL A 12 -8.59 11.24 -10.80
CA VAL A 12 -7.12 11.19 -10.88
C VAL A 12 -6.60 12.04 -12.03
N ILE A 13 -5.82 13.07 -11.68
CA ILE A 13 -4.93 13.78 -12.60
C ILE A 13 -3.57 13.09 -12.55
N TYR A 14 -2.94 12.80 -13.69
CA TYR A 14 -1.68 12.05 -13.69
C TYR A 14 -0.73 12.47 -14.80
N GLY A 15 0.56 12.32 -14.54
CA GLY A 15 1.64 12.40 -15.55
C GLY A 15 2.59 11.21 -15.40
N VAL A 16 3.21 10.83 -16.50
CA VAL A 16 4.25 9.79 -16.56
C VAL A 16 5.41 10.37 -17.33
N ASP A 17 6.63 10.22 -16.81
CA ASP A 17 7.84 10.77 -17.41
C ASP A 17 7.69 12.25 -17.79
N SER A 18 7.19 13.03 -16.83
CA SER A 18 6.79 14.42 -17.03
C SER A 18 7.98 15.37 -17.05
N THR A 19 7.95 16.33 -17.95
CA THR A 19 8.86 17.47 -17.94
C THR A 19 8.52 18.42 -16.79
N ARG A 20 9.41 19.35 -16.50
CA ARG A 20 9.17 20.38 -15.48
C ARG A 20 7.89 21.19 -15.77
N ALA A 21 7.65 21.53 -17.03
CA ALA A 21 6.45 22.25 -17.46
C ALA A 21 5.19 21.42 -17.20
N ASP A 22 5.17 20.16 -17.65
CA ASP A 22 4.04 19.25 -17.43
C ASP A 22 3.72 19.08 -15.94
N MET A 23 4.76 18.95 -15.09
CA MET A 23 4.55 18.81 -13.64
C MET A 23 3.91 20.05 -13.02
N TYR A 24 4.27 21.25 -13.45
CA TYR A 24 3.62 22.48 -12.99
C TYR A 24 2.17 22.57 -13.47
N GLU A 25 1.88 22.22 -14.72
CA GLU A 25 0.50 22.17 -15.23
C GLU A 25 -0.37 21.19 -14.41
N ILE A 26 0.16 20.00 -14.08
CA ILE A 26 -0.50 19.01 -13.23
C ILE A 26 -0.77 19.57 -11.82
N ILE A 27 0.21 20.27 -11.23
CA ILE A 27 0.06 20.86 -9.89
C ILE A 27 -0.99 21.98 -9.91
N GLU A 28 -0.99 22.85 -10.93
CA GLU A 28 -2.00 23.91 -11.08
C GLU A 28 -3.41 23.33 -11.25
N GLU A 29 -3.56 22.33 -12.11
CA GLU A 29 -4.83 21.62 -12.29
C GLU A 29 -5.29 20.96 -11.01
N PHE A 30 -4.37 20.29 -10.27
CA PHE A 30 -4.65 19.67 -8.99
C PHE A 30 -5.16 20.72 -7.98
N ILE A 31 -4.43 21.80 -7.76
CA ILE A 31 -4.81 22.85 -6.80
C ILE A 31 -6.19 23.44 -7.15
N LYS A 32 -6.45 23.71 -8.43
CA LYS A 32 -7.73 24.23 -8.89
C LYS A 32 -8.90 23.28 -8.61
N ASN A 33 -8.70 21.97 -8.84
CA ASN A 33 -9.74 20.97 -8.65
C ASN A 33 -9.89 20.56 -7.19
N ALA A 34 -8.82 20.66 -6.39
CA ALA A 34 -8.81 20.29 -4.98
C ALA A 34 -9.85 21.05 -4.13
N GLU A 35 -10.27 22.23 -4.56
CA GLU A 35 -11.36 23.01 -3.92
C GLU A 35 -12.69 22.24 -3.85
N LEU A 36 -12.94 21.35 -4.81
CA LEU A 36 -14.19 20.60 -4.95
C LEU A 36 -14.27 19.38 -4.02
N TYR A 37 -13.17 18.99 -3.39
CA TYR A 37 -13.07 17.72 -2.67
C TYR A 37 -12.72 17.91 -1.20
N SER A 38 -13.27 17.06 -0.33
CA SER A 38 -12.94 16.99 1.10
C SER A 38 -11.70 16.15 1.40
N VAL A 39 -11.29 15.30 0.45
CA VAL A 39 -10.08 14.45 0.53
C VAL A 39 -9.24 14.73 -0.69
N ILE A 40 -7.98 15.08 -0.49
CA ILE A 40 -7.01 15.27 -1.57
C ILE A 40 -5.79 14.38 -1.34
N LEU A 41 -5.27 13.81 -2.43
CA LEU A 41 -4.14 12.91 -2.39
C LEU A 41 -3.13 13.27 -3.48
N VAL A 42 -1.87 13.43 -3.08
CA VAL A 42 -0.73 13.53 -4.00
C VAL A 42 0.14 12.29 -3.84
N TYR A 43 0.36 11.58 -4.93
CA TYR A 43 1.30 10.46 -5.02
C TYR A 43 2.39 10.79 -6.03
N TYR A 44 3.63 10.65 -5.62
CA TYR A 44 4.79 10.78 -6.50
C TYR A 44 5.68 9.55 -6.38
N ALA A 45 6.09 9.00 -7.52
CA ALA A 45 7.11 7.97 -7.63
C ALA A 45 8.20 8.43 -8.60
N GLY A 46 9.44 8.55 -8.14
CA GLY A 46 10.52 9.06 -8.96
C GLY A 46 11.74 9.49 -8.16
N HIS A 47 12.57 10.34 -8.74
CA HIS A 47 13.72 10.91 -8.06
C HIS A 47 13.35 12.16 -7.28
N GLY A 48 13.79 12.23 -6.02
CA GLY A 48 13.63 13.39 -5.18
C GLY A 48 14.98 13.83 -4.59
N VAL A 49 15.15 15.12 -4.43
CA VAL A 49 16.35 15.71 -3.84
C VAL A 49 16.01 16.79 -2.82
N GLN A 50 16.91 17.00 -1.88
CA GLN A 50 16.84 18.06 -0.89
C GLN A 50 17.92 19.11 -1.18
N ILE A 51 17.54 20.38 -1.20
CA ILE A 51 18.44 21.52 -1.33
C ILE A 51 18.10 22.51 -0.22
N ASP A 52 19.05 22.87 0.62
CA ASP A 52 18.87 23.82 1.74
C ASP A 52 17.67 23.51 2.66
N GLY A 53 17.38 22.21 2.86
CA GLY A 53 16.26 21.75 3.69
C GLY A 53 14.91 21.69 2.97
N GLU A 54 14.83 22.08 1.71
CA GLU A 54 13.62 22.02 0.90
C GLU A 54 13.64 20.82 -0.05
N ASN A 55 12.47 20.24 -0.28
CA ASN A 55 12.30 19.05 -1.11
C ASN A 55 11.88 19.40 -2.53
N TYR A 56 12.51 18.74 -3.49
CA TYR A 56 12.28 18.90 -4.91
C TYR A 56 12.09 17.56 -5.59
N LEU A 57 11.17 17.52 -6.56
CA LEU A 57 10.96 16.43 -7.49
C LEU A 57 11.82 16.66 -8.74
N VAL A 58 12.36 15.58 -9.29
CA VAL A 58 13.26 15.65 -10.45
C VAL A 58 12.47 15.31 -11.72
N PRO A 59 12.20 16.29 -12.62
CA PRO A 59 11.55 16.03 -13.88
C PRO A 59 12.51 15.37 -14.88
N ILE A 60 11.99 14.74 -15.95
CA ILE A 60 12.81 14.02 -16.93
C ILE A 60 13.72 14.90 -17.74
N ASP A 61 13.40 16.17 -17.90
CA ASP A 61 14.19 17.18 -18.62
C ASP A 61 15.21 17.91 -17.73
N CYS A 62 15.33 17.51 -16.46
CA CYS A 62 16.34 18.06 -15.55
C CYS A 62 17.74 17.75 -16.05
N ARG A 63 18.50 18.81 -16.37
CA ARG A 63 19.90 18.70 -16.79
C ARG A 63 20.81 19.22 -15.70
N TYR A 64 21.48 18.30 -15.02
CA TYR A 64 22.50 18.66 -14.05
C TYR A 64 23.81 19.09 -14.75
N ASN A 65 24.30 20.27 -14.39
CA ASN A 65 25.61 20.74 -14.77
C ASN A 65 26.42 21.11 -13.52
N PRO A 66 27.47 20.36 -13.20
CA PRO A 66 28.29 20.60 -12.00
C PRO A 66 28.87 22.04 -11.92
N SER A 67 29.16 22.63 -13.06
CA SER A 67 29.69 24.00 -13.15
C SER A 67 28.63 25.09 -12.89
N LYS A 68 27.35 24.73 -12.85
CA LYS A 68 26.20 25.62 -12.62
C LYS A 68 25.31 25.13 -11.47
N ALA A 69 25.89 24.47 -10.49
CA ALA A 69 25.20 23.85 -9.39
C ALA A 69 24.26 24.80 -8.62
N ILE A 70 24.61 26.07 -8.52
CA ILE A 70 23.80 27.12 -7.89
C ILE A 70 22.41 27.31 -8.55
N PHE A 71 22.23 26.90 -9.81
CA PHE A 71 20.98 27.03 -10.54
C PHE A 71 20.19 25.72 -10.62
N ILE A 72 20.61 24.69 -9.89
CA ILE A 72 19.96 23.38 -9.98
C ILE A 72 18.49 23.43 -9.56
N ALA A 73 18.16 24.16 -8.50
CA ALA A 73 16.79 24.33 -8.00
C ALA A 73 15.84 24.86 -9.08
N THR A 74 16.32 25.66 -10.02
CA THR A 74 15.51 26.20 -11.13
C THR A 74 15.13 25.15 -12.18
N SER A 75 15.79 23.99 -12.17
CA SER A 75 15.49 22.85 -13.06
C SER A 75 14.63 21.78 -12.41
N LEU A 76 14.29 21.96 -11.15
CA LEU A 76 13.53 21.04 -10.30
C LEU A 76 12.11 21.58 -10.03
N VAL A 77 11.26 20.75 -9.45
CA VAL A 77 9.90 21.12 -9.03
C VAL A 77 9.82 21.04 -7.50
N GLY A 78 9.70 22.19 -6.84
CA GLY A 78 9.52 22.26 -5.40
C GLY A 78 8.14 21.76 -4.98
N ILE A 79 8.07 20.98 -3.88
CA ILE A 79 6.78 20.48 -3.36
C ILE A 79 6.09 21.48 -2.44
N ASN A 80 6.73 22.59 -2.11
CA ASN A 80 6.23 23.54 -1.10
C ASN A 80 4.86 24.12 -1.48
N ALA A 81 4.61 24.41 -2.77
CA ALA A 81 3.30 24.92 -3.21
C ALA A 81 2.15 23.97 -2.86
N ILE A 82 2.37 22.66 -2.99
CA ILE A 82 1.39 21.64 -2.61
C ILE A 82 1.22 21.59 -1.09
N ILE A 83 2.34 21.63 -0.36
CA ILE A 83 2.34 21.60 1.12
C ILE A 83 1.64 22.84 1.67
N ASP A 84 1.93 24.02 1.13
CA ASP A 84 1.32 25.27 1.56
C ASP A 84 -0.20 25.28 1.28
N TYR A 85 -0.61 24.72 0.13
CA TYR A 85 -2.03 24.53 -0.15
C TYR A 85 -2.68 23.59 0.88
N MET A 86 -2.10 22.44 1.17
CA MET A 86 -2.60 21.48 2.16
C MET A 86 -2.68 22.11 3.55
N ASN A 87 -1.65 22.84 3.96
CA ASN A 87 -1.60 23.53 5.26
C ASN A 87 -2.65 24.67 5.37
N GLY A 88 -3.02 25.28 4.25
CA GLY A 88 -4.08 26.28 4.15
C GLY A 88 -5.49 25.70 4.29
N HIS A 89 -5.66 24.37 4.17
CA HIS A 89 -6.95 23.69 4.17
C HIS A 89 -7.02 22.56 5.23
N PRO A 90 -6.93 22.91 6.52
CA PRO A 90 -6.91 21.93 7.62
C PRO A 90 -8.25 21.21 7.83
N GLU A 91 -9.33 21.69 7.21
CA GLU A 91 -10.66 21.08 7.20
C GLU A 91 -10.76 19.88 6.24
N LYS A 92 -9.80 19.74 5.31
CA LYS A 92 -9.71 18.61 4.38
C LYS A 92 -8.86 17.49 4.98
N ILE A 93 -9.00 16.30 4.43
CA ILE A 93 -8.04 15.21 4.62
C ILE A 93 -7.01 15.33 3.51
N ASN A 94 -5.79 15.70 3.90
CA ASN A 94 -4.67 15.93 3.00
C ASN A 94 -3.69 14.75 3.08
N ILE A 95 -3.48 14.06 1.97
CA ILE A 95 -2.62 12.86 1.92
C ILE A 95 -1.49 13.12 0.91
N MET A 96 -0.25 13.00 1.34
CA MET A 96 0.91 13.05 0.46
C MET A 96 1.72 11.76 0.60
N ILE A 97 2.00 11.09 -0.52
CA ILE A 97 2.75 9.83 -0.56
C ILE A 97 3.94 10.00 -1.50
N LEU A 98 5.15 9.92 -0.95
CA LEU A 98 6.39 10.15 -1.67
C LEU A 98 7.21 8.86 -1.77
N ASP A 99 7.08 8.13 -2.88
CA ASP A 99 7.95 7.02 -3.26
C ASP A 99 9.13 7.57 -4.07
N ALA A 100 9.91 8.42 -3.42
CA ALA A 100 11.07 9.05 -4.04
C ALA A 100 12.36 8.30 -3.68
N CYS A 101 12.97 7.69 -4.70
CA CYS A 101 14.32 7.15 -4.60
C CYS A 101 15.31 8.29 -4.37
N ARG A 102 16.18 8.08 -3.40
CA ARG A 102 17.21 9.06 -2.96
C ARG A 102 18.59 8.80 -3.56
N SER A 103 18.66 7.91 -4.57
CA SER A 103 19.88 7.75 -5.34
C SER A 103 20.08 9.01 -6.17
N ASN A 104 21.12 9.72 -5.86
CA ASN A 104 21.50 10.97 -6.50
C ASN A 104 21.95 10.69 -7.95
N PRO A 105 21.12 10.85 -8.99
CA PRO A 105 21.53 10.55 -10.35
C PRO A 105 22.49 11.66 -10.85
N GLY A 106 23.76 11.56 -10.41
CA GLY A 106 24.82 12.44 -10.88
C GLY A 106 24.97 13.78 -10.14
N PHE A 107 24.18 14.08 -9.10
CA PHE A 107 24.36 15.27 -8.29
C PHE A 107 25.52 15.11 -7.30
N SER A 108 26.36 16.13 -7.11
CA SER A 108 27.39 16.14 -6.10
C SER A 108 26.79 16.11 -4.69
N ARG A 109 27.30 15.25 -3.80
CA ARG A 109 26.83 15.15 -2.40
C ARG A 109 27.03 16.45 -1.60
N ASP A 110 27.90 17.32 -2.07
CA ASP A 110 28.22 18.58 -1.40
C ASP A 110 27.14 19.67 -1.62
N ILE A 111 26.25 19.47 -2.61
CA ILE A 111 25.22 20.45 -2.99
C ILE A 111 23.83 19.98 -2.66
N VAL A 112 23.62 18.68 -2.69
CA VAL A 112 22.31 18.04 -2.50
C VAL A 112 22.41 17.09 -1.33
N GLY A 113 21.62 17.35 -0.29
CA GLY A 113 21.51 16.45 0.86
C GLY A 113 21.08 15.05 0.43
N SER A 114 21.48 14.03 1.19
CA SER A 114 21.02 12.67 0.93
C SER A 114 19.54 12.56 1.29
N GLY A 115 18.68 12.33 0.30
CA GLY A 115 17.28 12.06 0.53
C GLY A 115 16.37 13.29 0.57
N LEU A 116 15.10 13.07 0.93
CA LEU A 116 14.16 14.14 1.21
C LEU A 116 14.29 14.61 2.66
N ALA A 117 14.15 15.91 2.88
CA ALA A 117 14.04 16.49 4.21
C ALA A 117 12.75 16.04 4.89
N GLU A 118 12.75 16.02 6.21
CA GLU A 118 11.53 15.89 6.98
C GLU A 118 10.59 17.06 6.68
N VAL A 119 9.35 16.74 6.35
CA VAL A 119 8.28 17.73 6.20
C VAL A 119 7.31 17.54 7.35
N ARG A 120 7.01 18.63 8.07
CA ARG A 120 5.98 18.59 9.11
C ARG A 120 4.61 18.68 8.48
N ALA A 121 3.76 17.69 8.79
CA ALA A 121 2.37 17.71 8.42
C ALA A 121 1.64 18.83 9.18
N GLY A 122 0.97 19.72 8.45
CA GLY A 122 0.00 20.65 9.04
C GLY A 122 -1.25 19.91 9.52
N SER A 123 -2.12 20.60 10.24
CA SER A 123 -3.39 20.03 10.72
C SER A 123 -4.20 19.42 9.55
N GLY A 124 -4.80 18.25 9.75
CA GLY A 124 -5.55 17.52 8.72
C GLY A 124 -4.69 16.82 7.65
N THR A 125 -3.39 16.71 7.88
CA THR A 125 -2.45 16.19 6.86
C THR A 125 -1.72 14.93 7.34
N ILE A 126 -1.50 14.00 6.42
CA ILE A 126 -0.55 12.89 6.56
C ILE A 126 0.42 12.87 5.38
N ILE A 127 1.72 12.75 5.68
CA ILE A 127 2.78 12.66 4.69
C ILE A 127 3.52 11.34 4.91
N ALA A 128 3.52 10.48 3.91
CA ALA A 128 4.15 9.17 3.93
C ALA A 128 5.35 9.13 2.98
N PHE A 129 6.46 8.60 3.45
CA PHE A 129 7.71 8.48 2.73
C PHE A 129 8.11 7.01 2.59
N ALA A 130 8.58 6.64 1.42
CA ALA A 130 9.04 5.28 1.14
C ALA A 130 10.23 4.85 1.99
N THR A 131 11.00 5.78 2.56
CA THR A 131 12.18 5.49 3.38
C THR A 131 12.43 6.60 4.41
N SER A 132 13.13 6.26 5.47
CA SER A 132 13.49 7.20 6.54
C SER A 132 14.31 8.40 6.03
N PRO A 133 14.25 9.56 6.69
CA PRO A 133 15.03 10.74 6.34
C PRO A 133 16.51 10.41 6.18
N ASN A 134 17.15 11.01 5.17
CA ASN A 134 18.58 10.84 4.86
C ASN A 134 19.00 9.39 4.49
N LYS A 135 18.08 8.52 4.06
CA LYS A 135 18.40 7.21 3.51
C LYS A 135 17.87 7.05 2.07
N SER A 136 18.45 6.20 1.25
CA SER A 136 17.95 5.91 -0.08
C SER A 136 16.90 4.78 -0.05
N ALA A 137 15.84 4.91 -0.84
CA ALA A 137 14.96 3.78 -1.12
C ALA A 137 15.68 2.80 -2.06
N GLY A 138 15.73 1.53 -1.71
CA GLY A 138 16.25 0.47 -2.57
C GLY A 138 15.27 0.24 -3.74
N GLY A 139 15.82 0.02 -4.94
CA GLY A 139 14.98 -0.18 -6.12
C GLY A 139 15.22 -1.53 -6.78
N ALA A 140 14.61 -2.63 -6.29
CA ALA A 140 14.27 -3.70 -7.20
C ALA A 140 12.86 -3.43 -7.72
N ALA A 141 12.70 -3.25 -9.01
CA ALA A 141 11.39 -3.11 -9.62
C ALA A 141 10.75 -4.51 -9.75
N ASP A 142 9.45 -4.62 -9.47
CA ASP A 142 8.67 -5.78 -9.89
C ASP A 142 8.57 -5.85 -11.43
N GLU A 143 7.93 -6.89 -11.96
CA GLU A 143 7.69 -7.04 -13.40
C GLU A 143 6.90 -5.86 -14.03
N LYS A 144 6.27 -5.02 -13.20
CA LYS A 144 5.50 -3.82 -13.58
C LYS A 144 6.30 -2.53 -13.40
N GLY A 145 7.55 -2.60 -12.94
CA GLY A 145 8.41 -1.46 -12.71
C GLY A 145 8.17 -0.72 -11.38
N ASN A 146 7.37 -1.28 -10.44
CA ASN A 146 7.13 -0.66 -9.15
C ASN A 146 8.28 -0.95 -8.17
N GLY A 147 8.73 0.05 -7.44
CA GLY A 147 9.62 -0.13 -6.29
C GLY A 147 8.94 -0.88 -5.12
N PHE A 148 9.70 -1.36 -4.15
CA PHE A 148 9.20 -2.14 -3.00
C PHE A 148 8.07 -1.43 -2.25
N TYR A 149 8.20 -0.13 -2.03
CA TYR A 149 7.18 0.63 -1.30
C TYR A 149 5.84 0.66 -2.05
N THR A 150 5.85 0.98 -3.34
CA THR A 150 4.64 0.99 -4.17
C THR A 150 4.02 -0.40 -4.29
N GLN A 151 4.83 -1.47 -4.39
CA GLN A 151 4.33 -2.85 -4.39
C GLN A 151 3.52 -3.13 -3.12
N CYS A 152 4.10 -2.85 -1.94
CA CYS A 152 3.44 -3.07 -0.66
C CYS A 152 2.22 -2.16 -0.48
N LEU A 153 2.33 -0.88 -0.89
CA LEU A 153 1.21 0.05 -0.83
C LEU A 153 0.00 -0.45 -1.65
N LEU A 154 0.23 -0.95 -2.86
CA LEU A 154 -0.82 -1.51 -3.71
C LEU A 154 -1.48 -2.78 -3.14
N GLN A 155 -0.81 -3.50 -2.25
CA GLN A 155 -1.38 -4.67 -1.55
C GLN A 155 -2.34 -4.26 -0.44
N HIS A 156 -2.10 -3.12 0.22
CA HIS A 156 -2.81 -2.71 1.43
C HIS A 156 -3.82 -1.57 1.23
N ILE A 157 -3.60 -0.66 0.25
CA ILE A 157 -4.42 0.55 0.10
C ILE A 157 -5.91 0.28 -0.15
N ALA A 158 -6.23 -0.87 -0.76
CA ALA A 158 -7.60 -1.29 -1.01
C ALA A 158 -8.19 -2.18 0.09
N SER A 159 -7.44 -2.46 1.17
CA SER A 159 -7.95 -3.25 2.30
C SER A 159 -9.12 -2.53 2.95
N PRO A 160 -10.28 -3.19 3.08
CA PRO A 160 -11.45 -2.53 3.63
C PRO A 160 -11.34 -2.32 5.13
N ASN A 161 -11.95 -1.24 5.60
CA ASN A 161 -12.11 -0.92 7.01
C ASN A 161 -10.80 -0.81 7.81
N ILE A 162 -9.68 -0.54 7.13
CA ILE A 162 -8.40 -0.26 7.79
C ILE A 162 -8.16 1.26 7.81
N LYS A 163 -7.80 1.80 8.97
CA LYS A 163 -7.41 3.20 9.10
C LYS A 163 -6.12 3.46 8.32
N ILE A 164 -5.99 4.66 7.76
CA ILE A 164 -4.82 5.03 6.94
C ILE A 164 -3.49 4.84 7.68
N GLU A 165 -3.42 5.13 8.99
CA GLU A 165 -2.23 4.94 9.81
C GLU A 165 -1.90 3.45 9.97
N ASP A 166 -2.90 2.60 10.21
CA ASP A 166 -2.70 1.15 10.32
C ASP A 166 -2.34 0.54 8.95
N MET A 167 -2.90 1.06 7.86
CA MET A 167 -2.53 0.69 6.51
C MET A 167 -1.04 1.00 6.24
N PHE A 168 -0.56 2.21 6.54
CA PHE A 168 0.85 2.54 6.38
C PHE A 168 1.76 1.72 7.29
N LYS A 169 1.32 1.39 8.50
CA LYS A 169 2.05 0.46 9.37
C LYS A 169 2.19 -0.92 8.76
N ALA A 170 1.14 -1.45 8.12
CA ALA A 170 1.21 -2.73 7.40
C ALA A 170 2.17 -2.64 6.21
N VAL A 171 2.09 -1.59 5.40
CA VAL A 171 3.03 -1.31 4.30
C VAL A 171 4.48 -1.27 4.80
N ARG A 172 4.74 -0.58 5.91
CA ARG A 172 6.09 -0.49 6.52
C ARG A 172 6.61 -1.87 6.89
N ASN A 173 5.81 -2.69 7.56
CA ASN A 173 6.22 -4.02 7.98
C ASN A 173 6.60 -4.91 6.77
N ASP A 174 5.81 -4.85 5.70
CA ASP A 174 6.09 -5.63 4.49
C ASP A 174 7.33 -5.12 3.76
N VAL A 175 7.54 -3.80 3.64
CA VAL A 175 8.74 -3.22 3.04
C VAL A 175 9.99 -3.60 3.84
N VAL A 176 9.94 -3.50 5.16
CA VAL A 176 11.06 -3.88 6.05
C VAL A 176 11.41 -5.35 5.89
N ALA A 177 10.40 -6.23 5.80
CA ALA A 177 10.60 -7.66 5.58
C ALA A 177 11.20 -7.96 4.20
N LEU A 178 10.66 -7.36 3.13
CA LEU A 178 11.13 -7.55 1.75
C LEU A 178 12.55 -7.03 1.52
N THR A 179 12.95 -5.98 2.22
CA THR A 179 14.26 -5.34 2.06
C THR A 179 15.26 -5.73 3.13
N SER A 180 14.96 -6.74 3.96
CA SER A 180 15.84 -7.18 5.06
C SER A 180 16.29 -6.01 5.96
N ASN A 181 15.38 -5.10 6.29
CA ASN A 181 15.59 -3.87 7.07
C ASN A 181 16.42 -2.77 6.37
N GLU A 182 16.70 -2.88 5.08
CA GLU A 182 17.44 -1.83 4.35
C GLU A 182 16.57 -0.59 4.09
N GLN A 183 15.26 -0.78 3.86
CA GLN A 183 14.30 0.30 3.63
C GLN A 183 13.25 0.31 4.74
N ILE A 184 13.11 1.45 5.43
CA ILE A 184 12.17 1.64 6.52
C ILE A 184 11.28 2.83 6.18
N PRO A 185 10.07 2.63 5.67
CA PRO A 185 9.08 3.69 5.46
C PRO A 185 8.71 4.38 6.76
N TRP A 186 8.35 5.64 6.68
CA TRP A 186 7.84 6.38 7.82
C TRP A 186 6.79 7.39 7.39
N GLU A 187 5.96 7.83 8.32
CA GLU A 187 4.96 8.85 8.10
C GLU A 187 4.96 9.89 9.21
N ASN A 188 4.56 11.10 8.82
CA ASN A 188 4.22 12.20 9.73
C ASN A 188 2.74 12.49 9.58
N THR A 189 1.96 12.39 10.67
CA THR A 189 0.50 12.55 10.64
C THR A 189 0.05 13.58 11.67
N SER A 190 -0.87 14.43 11.23
CA SER A 190 -1.64 15.38 12.05
C SER A 190 -3.11 15.34 11.62
N LEU A 191 -3.60 14.17 11.22
CA LEU A 191 -5.01 13.97 10.86
C LEU A 191 -5.91 14.25 12.07
N ASN A 192 -7.02 14.94 11.82
CA ASN A 192 -8.01 15.30 12.83
C ASN A 192 -9.17 14.30 12.93
N SER A 193 -9.25 13.37 11.97
CA SER A 193 -10.29 12.35 11.89
C SER A 193 -9.75 11.08 11.26
N ASP A 194 -10.40 9.96 11.55
CA ASP A 194 -10.11 8.69 10.92
C ASP A 194 -10.39 8.74 9.42
N PHE A 195 -9.50 8.18 8.62
CA PHE A 195 -9.70 8.03 7.18
C PHE A 195 -9.50 6.57 6.75
N TYR A 196 -10.35 6.13 5.83
CA TYR A 196 -10.35 4.79 5.25
C TYR A 196 -10.41 4.92 3.73
N PHE A 197 -9.47 4.32 3.00
CA PHE A 197 -9.50 4.30 1.54
C PHE A 197 -10.67 3.49 0.98
N ASN A 198 -11.06 2.45 1.70
CA ASN A 198 -12.13 1.54 1.32
C ASN A 198 -12.97 1.19 2.57
N THR A 199 -14.28 1.31 2.45
CA THR A 199 -15.22 0.86 3.49
C THR A 199 -16.16 -0.17 2.90
N MET A 200 -16.34 -1.29 3.59
CA MET A 200 -17.23 -2.37 3.17
C MET A 200 -18.02 -2.89 4.38
N THR A 201 -19.27 -3.22 4.16
CA THR A 201 -20.06 -3.97 5.12
C THR A 201 -19.58 -5.44 5.18
N GLN A 202 -19.94 -6.15 6.26
CA GLN A 202 -19.59 -7.55 6.39
C GLN A 202 -20.17 -8.42 5.25
N ASP A 203 -21.37 -8.10 4.77
CA ASP A 203 -22.01 -8.82 3.69
C ASP A 203 -21.30 -8.60 2.35
N GLU A 204 -20.84 -7.38 2.08
CA GLU A 204 -20.01 -7.08 0.90
C GLU A 204 -18.68 -7.82 0.93
N ILE A 205 -18.03 -7.88 2.09
CA ILE A 205 -16.80 -8.66 2.29
C ILE A 205 -17.06 -10.15 2.03
N ASN A 206 -18.11 -10.70 2.62
CA ASN A 206 -18.49 -12.12 2.47
C ASN A 206 -18.77 -12.46 1.01
N GLU A 207 -19.52 -11.64 0.31
CA GLU A 207 -19.82 -11.85 -1.12
C GLU A 207 -18.56 -11.70 -1.98
N SER A 208 -17.70 -10.74 -1.70
CA SER A 208 -16.41 -10.59 -2.40
C SER A 208 -15.53 -11.83 -2.25
N ILE A 209 -15.38 -12.36 -1.03
CA ILE A 209 -14.64 -13.60 -0.76
C ILE A 209 -15.24 -14.76 -1.57
N TYR A 210 -16.56 -14.90 -1.53
CA TYR A 210 -17.25 -15.97 -2.26
C TYR A 210 -16.98 -15.90 -3.77
N GLN A 211 -17.15 -14.74 -4.38
CA GLN A 211 -16.98 -14.59 -5.84
C GLN A 211 -15.52 -14.80 -6.26
N ARG A 212 -14.56 -14.31 -5.49
CA ARG A 212 -13.14 -14.44 -5.80
C ARG A 212 -12.67 -15.88 -5.73
N ILE A 213 -13.02 -16.61 -4.67
CA ILE A 213 -12.66 -18.05 -4.54
C ILE A 213 -13.41 -18.88 -5.58
N ARG A 214 -14.70 -18.61 -5.84
CA ARG A 214 -15.46 -19.29 -6.89
C ARG A 214 -14.80 -19.18 -8.26
N ASN A 215 -14.24 -18.02 -8.57
CA ASN A 215 -13.60 -17.76 -9.86
C ASN A 215 -12.16 -18.27 -9.93
N ASN A 216 -11.46 -18.34 -8.80
CA ASN A 216 -10.06 -18.76 -8.71
C ASN A 216 -9.79 -19.54 -7.42
N TYR A 217 -10.20 -20.81 -7.37
CA TYR A 217 -10.01 -21.66 -6.20
C TYR A 217 -8.58 -22.19 -6.14
N CYS A 218 -7.70 -21.44 -5.48
CA CYS A 218 -6.30 -21.81 -5.27
C CYS A 218 -5.74 -21.23 -3.95
N ALA A 219 -4.61 -21.79 -3.50
CA ALA A 219 -3.98 -21.36 -2.25
C ALA A 219 -3.52 -19.90 -2.29
N GLU A 220 -3.02 -19.45 -3.44
CA GLU A 220 -2.58 -18.06 -3.65
C GLU A 220 -3.74 -17.08 -3.44
N GLU A 221 -4.94 -17.40 -3.94
CA GLU A 221 -6.10 -16.55 -3.75
C GLU A 221 -6.57 -16.51 -2.29
N LEU A 222 -6.50 -17.64 -1.58
CA LEU A 222 -6.78 -17.66 -0.13
C LEU A 222 -5.79 -16.79 0.65
N LEU A 223 -4.51 -16.83 0.31
CA LEU A 223 -3.48 -15.99 0.92
C LEU A 223 -3.72 -14.50 0.61
N ASN A 224 -4.08 -14.18 -0.64
CA ASN A 224 -4.40 -12.82 -1.04
C ASN A 224 -5.62 -12.27 -0.28
N LEU A 225 -6.66 -13.07 -0.14
CA LEU A 225 -7.87 -12.71 0.62
C LEU A 225 -7.59 -12.57 2.11
N SER A 226 -6.79 -13.48 2.66
CA SER A 226 -6.33 -13.42 4.05
C SER A 226 -5.62 -12.09 4.35
N LYS A 227 -4.68 -11.69 3.51
CA LYS A 227 -3.97 -10.41 3.63
C LYS A 227 -4.91 -9.21 3.43
N LEU A 228 -5.75 -9.25 2.39
CA LEU A 228 -6.63 -8.14 2.03
C LEU A 228 -7.64 -7.81 3.13
N TYR A 229 -8.25 -8.83 3.74
CA TYR A 229 -9.29 -8.67 4.74
C TYR A 229 -8.79 -8.81 6.19
N GLY A 230 -7.52 -9.17 6.41
CA GLY A 230 -6.98 -9.42 7.74
C GLY A 230 -7.56 -10.68 8.40
N TYR A 231 -8.08 -11.62 7.63
CA TYR A 231 -8.66 -12.88 8.12
C TYR A 231 -7.64 -14.01 8.08
N SER A 232 -7.83 -15.00 8.95
CA SER A 232 -7.09 -16.27 8.84
C SER A 232 -7.55 -17.05 7.60
N ILE A 233 -6.74 -17.98 7.12
CA ILE A 233 -7.11 -18.88 6.00
C ILE A 233 -8.38 -19.66 6.35
N SER A 234 -8.52 -20.11 7.61
CA SER A 234 -9.71 -20.82 8.07
C SER A 234 -10.98 -19.96 8.00
N ASP A 235 -10.88 -18.67 8.36
CA ASP A 235 -12.04 -17.78 8.32
C ASP A 235 -12.46 -17.47 6.88
N VAL A 236 -11.50 -17.22 5.99
CA VAL A 236 -11.76 -17.05 4.55
C VAL A 236 -12.50 -18.27 3.99
N MET A 237 -12.05 -19.48 4.31
CA MET A 237 -12.69 -20.72 3.85
C MET A 237 -14.06 -20.95 4.49
N ARG A 238 -14.25 -20.64 5.78
CA ARG A 238 -15.57 -20.70 6.43
C ARG A 238 -16.56 -19.76 5.77
N ILE A 239 -16.17 -18.53 5.49
CA ILE A 239 -17.01 -17.54 4.80
C ILE A 239 -17.41 -18.08 3.41
N TYR A 240 -16.43 -18.54 2.64
CA TYR A 240 -16.69 -19.10 1.31
C TYR A 240 -17.69 -20.28 1.36
N GLN A 241 -17.48 -21.24 2.26
CA GLN A 241 -18.34 -22.41 2.34
C GLN A 241 -19.75 -22.06 2.84
N ARG A 242 -19.89 -21.12 3.75
CA ARG A 242 -21.21 -20.61 4.19
C ARG A 242 -21.95 -19.97 3.02
N GLN A 243 -21.33 -19.03 2.35
CA GLN A 243 -21.92 -18.35 1.19
C GLN A 243 -22.31 -19.36 0.08
N LYS A 244 -21.45 -20.36 -0.15
CA LYS A 244 -21.72 -21.44 -1.10
C LYS A 244 -22.96 -22.27 -0.69
N SER A 245 -23.11 -22.57 0.61
CA SER A 245 -24.26 -23.36 1.12
C SER A 245 -25.59 -22.60 1.02
N GLU A 246 -25.57 -21.28 1.09
CA GLU A 246 -26.75 -20.40 0.97
C GLU A 246 -27.21 -20.20 -0.49
N LYS A 247 -26.36 -20.51 -1.48
CA LYS A 247 -26.72 -20.39 -2.91
C LYS A 247 -27.52 -21.60 -3.39
N PRO A 248 -28.35 -21.47 -4.44
CA PRO A 248 -29.13 -22.60 -4.99
C PRO A 248 -28.24 -23.80 -5.33
N GLY A 249 -28.57 -24.97 -4.81
CA GLY A 249 -27.80 -26.21 -4.99
C GLY A 249 -26.59 -26.35 -4.05
N GLY A 250 -26.40 -25.46 -3.09
CA GLY A 250 -25.35 -25.53 -2.08
C GLY A 250 -25.61 -26.66 -1.06
N ILE A 251 -24.53 -27.23 -0.53
CA ILE A 251 -24.58 -28.25 0.51
C ILE A 251 -24.38 -27.57 1.86
N TYR A 252 -25.36 -27.75 2.75
CA TYR A 252 -25.28 -27.29 4.13
C TYR A 252 -24.86 -28.44 5.06
N ILE A 253 -23.74 -28.28 5.75
CA ILE A 253 -23.25 -29.22 6.75
C ILE A 253 -23.65 -28.71 8.14
N LYS A 254 -24.59 -29.39 8.81
CA LYS A 254 -25.11 -28.98 10.13
C LYS A 254 -24.13 -29.24 11.28
N ASP A 255 -23.34 -30.31 11.16
CA ASP A 255 -22.39 -30.72 12.18
C ASP A 255 -21.14 -29.85 12.08
N THR A 256 -20.82 -29.13 13.18
CA THR A 256 -19.69 -28.20 13.22
C THR A 256 -18.37 -28.95 13.10
N GLU A 257 -18.21 -30.11 13.71
CA GLU A 257 -16.98 -30.90 13.65
C GLU A 257 -16.77 -31.46 12.24
N ALA A 258 -17.81 -32.01 11.63
CA ALA A 258 -17.77 -32.48 10.25
C ALA A 258 -17.51 -31.34 9.24
N PHE A 259 -18.05 -30.16 9.51
CA PHE A 259 -17.79 -28.97 8.70
C PHE A 259 -16.33 -28.52 8.78
N GLU A 260 -15.77 -28.46 9.97
CA GLU A 260 -14.37 -28.10 10.20
C GLU A 260 -13.41 -29.11 9.58
N GLN A 261 -13.71 -30.41 9.73
CA GLN A 261 -12.94 -31.48 9.08
C GLN A 261 -12.98 -31.32 7.55
N TYR A 262 -14.16 -31.09 6.98
CA TYR A 262 -14.31 -30.86 5.53
C TYR A 262 -13.48 -29.66 5.05
N ILE A 263 -13.54 -28.53 5.75
CA ILE A 263 -12.75 -27.35 5.38
C ILE A 263 -11.25 -27.66 5.46
N LEU A 264 -10.80 -28.36 6.52
CA LEU A 264 -9.40 -28.72 6.67
C LEU A 264 -8.91 -29.61 5.55
N GLU A 265 -9.70 -30.60 5.11
CA GLU A 265 -9.38 -31.45 3.97
C GLU A 265 -9.19 -30.63 2.67
N GLN A 266 -10.08 -29.64 2.45
CA GLN A 266 -9.97 -28.73 1.29
C GLN A 266 -8.67 -27.90 1.34
N ILE A 267 -8.31 -27.36 2.51
CA ILE A 267 -7.09 -26.58 2.72
C ILE A 267 -5.83 -27.45 2.46
N LEU A 268 -5.81 -28.67 2.96
CA LEU A 268 -4.71 -29.61 2.75
C LEU A 268 -4.55 -29.97 1.27
N GLN A 269 -5.65 -30.15 0.53
CA GLN A 269 -5.62 -30.39 -0.91
C GLN A 269 -5.01 -29.23 -1.70
N LEU A 270 -5.08 -28.01 -1.18
CA LEU A 270 -4.46 -26.82 -1.78
C LEU A 270 -2.96 -26.68 -1.47
N GLY A 271 -2.38 -27.64 -0.73
CA GLY A 271 -0.95 -27.71 -0.46
C GLY A 271 -0.49 -27.00 0.81
N PHE A 272 -1.43 -26.57 1.66
CA PHE A 272 -1.06 -26.13 3.01
C PHE A 272 -0.69 -27.33 3.86
N ARG A 273 0.35 -27.23 4.67
CA ARG A 273 0.85 -28.30 5.54
C ARG A 273 1.19 -27.78 6.94
N LEU A 274 1.11 -28.65 7.91
CA LEU A 274 1.50 -28.36 9.28
C LEU A 274 2.86 -28.98 9.60
N GLU A 275 3.87 -28.16 9.90
CA GLU A 275 5.22 -28.57 10.29
C GLU A 275 5.61 -27.88 11.61
N ASN A 276 6.13 -28.64 12.57
CA ASN A 276 6.61 -28.10 13.85
C ASN A 276 5.62 -27.11 14.51
N TYR A 277 4.34 -27.45 14.50
CA TYR A 277 3.24 -26.62 15.03
C TYR A 277 3.01 -25.30 14.27
N ARG A 278 3.49 -25.16 13.05
CA ARG A 278 3.25 -24.00 12.17
C ARG A 278 2.63 -24.45 10.86
N TRP A 279 1.68 -23.68 10.40
CA TRP A 279 1.13 -23.87 9.05
C TRP A 279 2.06 -23.26 8.01
N ILE A 280 2.36 -24.02 6.96
CA ILE A 280 3.32 -23.66 5.92
C ILE A 280 2.67 -23.82 4.55
N TYR A 281 2.94 -22.88 3.66
CA TYR A 281 2.66 -22.97 2.23
C TYR A 281 3.86 -22.45 1.44
N LYS A 282 4.42 -23.27 0.53
CA LYS A 282 5.65 -22.95 -0.24
C LYS A 282 6.77 -22.41 0.67
N ASP A 283 7.04 -23.12 1.78
CA ASP A 283 8.06 -22.81 2.77
C ASP A 283 7.89 -21.48 3.55
N MET A 284 6.75 -20.82 3.36
CA MET A 284 6.39 -19.62 4.11
C MET A 284 5.36 -19.94 5.21
N PRO A 285 5.52 -19.37 6.43
CA PRO A 285 4.52 -19.50 7.47
C PRO A 285 3.23 -18.75 7.10
N VAL A 286 2.08 -19.34 7.42
CA VAL A 286 0.77 -18.76 7.15
C VAL A 286 -0.11 -18.73 8.41
N ILE A 287 -0.99 -17.74 8.52
CA ILE A 287 -1.96 -17.63 9.62
C ILE A 287 -3.17 -18.48 9.28
N MET A 288 -3.27 -19.66 9.90
CA MET A 288 -4.33 -20.61 9.62
C MET A 288 -5.60 -20.35 10.44
N GLY A 289 -5.49 -19.87 11.68
CA GLY A 289 -6.62 -19.71 12.61
C GLY A 289 -6.85 -20.90 13.51
N GLU A 290 -8.08 -21.08 13.97
CA GLU A 290 -8.44 -22.04 15.07
C GLU A 290 -8.32 -23.52 14.70
N PHE A 291 -8.14 -23.89 13.45
CA PHE A 291 -8.00 -25.30 13.03
C PHE A 291 -6.79 -26.03 13.62
N TYR A 292 -5.89 -25.31 14.25
CA TYR A 292 -4.71 -25.89 14.87
C TYR A 292 -5.05 -26.96 15.95
N HIS A 293 -6.03 -26.71 16.80
CA HIS A 293 -6.43 -27.64 17.85
C HIS A 293 -7.11 -28.89 17.29
N ASN A 294 -7.90 -28.76 16.23
CA ASN A 294 -8.65 -29.86 15.63
C ASN A 294 -7.76 -30.76 14.77
N TYR A 295 -6.69 -30.23 14.15
CA TYR A 295 -5.77 -31.02 13.35
C TYR A 295 -5.09 -32.16 14.12
N GLN A 296 -4.70 -31.91 15.37
CA GLN A 296 -4.07 -32.94 16.20
C GLN A 296 -5.03 -34.09 16.55
N ASN A 297 -6.32 -33.82 16.61
CA ASN A 297 -7.34 -34.84 16.88
C ASN A 297 -7.68 -35.65 15.63
N ILE A 298 -7.52 -35.08 14.45
CA ILE A 298 -7.82 -35.70 13.15
C ILE A 298 -6.66 -36.57 12.65
N VAL A 299 -5.42 -36.12 12.79
CA VAL A 299 -4.23 -36.84 12.28
C VAL A 299 -3.77 -37.99 13.21
N LYS A 300 -4.26 -38.03 14.46
CA LYS A 300 -3.99 -39.14 15.39
C LYS A 300 -4.94 -40.33 15.27
N LYS A 301 -5.94 -40.25 14.40
CA LYS A 301 -6.80 -41.38 14.00
C LYS A 301 -6.26 -42.03 12.74
#